data_6b344940a2b831d3fcb37710932d5e22
#
_entry.id   6b344940a2b831d3fcb37710932d5e22
#
_cell.length_a   1.000
_cell.length_b   1.000
_cell.length_c   1.000
_cell.angle_alpha   90.00
_cell.angle_beta   90.00
_cell.angle_gamma   90.00
#
_symmetry.space_group_name_H-M   'P 1'
#
loop_
_entity.id
_entity.type
_entity.pdbx_description
1 polymer ?
#
loop_
_entity_poly.entity_id
_entity_poly.type
_entity_poly.pdbx_seq_one_letter_code
_entity_poly.pdbx_strand_id
1 'polypeptide(L)'
;MILGKLFDQIFKEDIKIIVTSNTKICDLYKDGLQRDQFKPFIQIMEQKSIECELKIEDDYRKSNNNQKQRFFYPLNKETNFNINKFFRTITKDKKHSLKTINVKGRDFKIENFYEGVVRFNFNELCDQNLGAEDYLEIIKNCKFIVIDQIPQFNDTNSNQQQRFITLLDVIYDKNIPISVTANQNLDEFRSSKLLEKPFKRTISPVSYTH
;
A
#
# COMPACT_ATOMS: atom_id res chain seq x y z
N MET A 1 21.79 -13.12 23.47
CA MET A 1 21.23 -12.37 22.33
C MET A 1 21.92 -11.01 22.22
N ILE A 2 22.33 -10.58 21.03
CA ILE A 2 23.10 -9.34 20.81
C ILE A 2 22.31 -8.09 21.22
N LEU A 3 21.01 -8.05 20.88
CA LEU A 3 20.15 -6.91 21.13
C LEU A 3 20.01 -6.57 22.62
N GLY A 4 19.82 -7.58 23.48
CA GLY A 4 19.73 -7.36 24.93
C GLY A 4 21.03 -6.78 25.54
N LYS A 5 22.18 -7.25 25.07
CA LYS A 5 23.47 -6.70 25.50
C LYS A 5 23.69 -5.27 25.04
N LEU A 6 23.25 -4.95 23.80
CA LEU A 6 23.36 -3.62 23.24
C LEU A 6 22.54 -2.61 24.07
N PHE A 7 21.26 -2.92 24.33
CA PHE A 7 20.41 -2.02 25.10
C PHE A 7 20.83 -1.91 26.56
N ASP A 8 21.31 -3.01 27.19
CA ASP A 8 21.87 -2.95 28.54
C ASP A 8 23.09 -1.99 28.62
N GLN A 9 23.96 -2.02 27.58
CA GLN A 9 25.10 -1.11 27.52
C GLN A 9 24.65 0.35 27.28
N ILE A 10 23.71 0.59 26.37
CA ILE A 10 23.16 1.93 26.09
C ILE A 10 22.57 2.54 27.37
N PHE A 11 21.81 1.78 28.14
CA PHE A 11 21.23 2.26 29.40
C PHE A 11 22.27 2.46 30.52
N LYS A 12 23.40 1.73 30.49
CA LYS A 12 24.52 1.96 31.42
C LYS A 12 25.26 3.26 31.14
N GLU A 13 25.33 3.67 29.89
CA GLU A 13 25.96 4.92 29.42
C GLU A 13 25.03 6.14 29.57
N ASP A 14 23.90 6.00 30.26
CA ASP A 14 22.87 7.06 30.44
C ASP A 14 22.38 7.70 29.14
N ILE A 15 22.39 6.94 28.05
CA ILE A 15 21.91 7.39 26.74
C ILE A 15 20.39 7.34 26.71
N LYS A 16 19.76 8.47 26.42
CA LYS A 16 18.31 8.55 26.24
C LYS A 16 17.91 8.05 24.85
N ILE A 17 16.93 7.15 24.81
CA ILE A 17 16.45 6.52 23.58
C ILE A 17 14.96 6.77 23.46
N ILE A 18 14.51 7.06 22.24
CA ILE A 18 13.11 7.06 21.86
C ILE A 18 12.90 5.95 20.84
N VAL A 19 11.99 5.02 21.13
CA VAL A 19 11.66 3.89 20.25
C VAL A 19 10.18 3.94 19.95
N THR A 20 9.80 3.72 18.71
CA THR A 20 8.40 3.55 18.29
C THR A 20 8.14 2.11 17.91
N SER A 21 6.98 1.58 18.28
CA SER A 21 6.55 0.23 17.93
C SER A 21 5.03 0.22 17.73
N ASN A 22 4.55 -0.66 16.86
CA ASN A 22 3.13 -0.95 16.69
C ASN A 22 2.62 -2.06 17.62
N THR A 23 3.47 -2.55 18.52
CA THR A 23 3.15 -3.58 19.51
C THR A 23 3.65 -3.16 20.88
N LYS A 24 2.94 -3.56 21.94
CA LYS A 24 3.38 -3.33 23.32
C LYS A 24 4.69 -4.06 23.60
N ILE A 25 5.48 -3.54 24.56
CA ILE A 25 6.76 -4.14 24.95
C ILE A 25 6.57 -5.61 25.34
N CYS A 26 5.56 -5.93 26.15
CA CYS A 26 5.28 -7.31 26.57
C CYS A 26 4.89 -8.27 25.43
N ASP A 27 4.35 -7.75 24.33
CA ASP A 27 3.93 -8.52 23.15
C ASP A 27 5.00 -8.60 22.05
N LEU A 28 6.14 -7.94 22.24
CA LEU A 28 7.24 -8.03 21.29
C LEU A 28 7.66 -9.48 21.08
N TYR A 29 7.75 -9.86 19.80
CA TYR A 29 8.16 -11.20 19.38
C TYR A 29 7.28 -12.35 19.93
N LYS A 30 5.97 -12.09 20.18
CA LYS A 30 5.04 -13.03 20.82
C LYS A 30 4.95 -14.39 20.10
N ASP A 31 4.92 -14.36 18.78
CA ASP A 31 4.81 -15.55 17.93
C ASP A 31 6.13 -15.94 17.27
N GLY A 32 7.26 -15.38 17.74
CA GLY A 32 8.58 -15.60 17.17
C GLY A 32 9.22 -16.90 17.67
N LEU A 33 10.00 -17.54 16.78
CA LEU A 33 10.81 -18.68 17.14
C LEU A 33 11.82 -18.31 18.26
N GLN A 34 11.96 -19.17 19.29
CA GLN A 34 12.88 -18.96 20.42
C GLN A 34 12.60 -17.68 21.23
N ARG A 35 11.33 -17.34 21.46
CA ARG A 35 10.92 -16.19 22.26
C ARG A 35 11.61 -16.12 23.63
N ASP A 36 11.94 -17.26 24.25
CA ASP A 36 12.61 -17.30 25.55
C ASP A 36 13.96 -16.60 25.55
N GLN A 37 14.67 -16.61 24.43
CA GLN A 37 15.91 -15.85 24.28
C GLN A 37 15.66 -14.33 24.17
N PHE A 38 14.44 -13.91 23.85
CA PHE A 38 14.06 -12.52 23.73
C PHE A 38 13.53 -11.92 25.04
N LYS A 39 13.05 -12.75 25.97
CA LYS A 39 12.52 -12.33 27.27
C LYS A 39 13.45 -11.41 28.07
N PRO A 40 14.77 -11.66 28.17
CA PRO A 40 15.68 -10.76 28.89
C PRO A 40 15.70 -9.34 28.30
N PHE A 41 15.60 -9.20 26.98
CA PHE A 41 15.50 -7.90 26.33
C PHE A 41 14.18 -7.19 26.68
N ILE A 42 13.05 -7.91 26.62
CA ILE A 42 11.74 -7.38 27.02
C ILE A 42 11.79 -6.87 28.46
N GLN A 43 12.34 -7.63 29.39
CA GLN A 43 12.47 -7.24 30.80
C GLN A 43 13.32 -5.96 30.99
N ILE A 44 14.43 -5.84 30.26
CA ILE A 44 15.26 -4.63 30.29
C ILE A 44 14.44 -3.42 29.78
N MET A 45 13.70 -3.58 28.71
CA MET A 45 12.87 -2.51 28.15
C MET A 45 11.75 -2.10 29.12
N GLU A 46 11.04 -3.05 29.71
CA GLU A 46 9.99 -2.77 30.72
C GLU A 46 10.51 -2.03 31.94
N GLN A 47 11.73 -2.36 32.41
CA GLN A 47 12.33 -1.74 33.60
C GLN A 47 12.94 -0.36 33.32
N LYS A 48 13.46 -0.13 32.12
CA LYS A 48 14.27 1.06 31.80
C LYS A 48 13.59 2.06 30.89
N SER A 49 12.38 1.76 30.38
CA SER A 49 11.64 2.68 29.51
C SER A 49 10.25 2.99 30.05
N ILE A 50 9.71 4.11 29.63
CA ILE A 50 8.31 4.49 29.87
C ILE A 50 7.54 4.21 28.58
N GLU A 51 6.57 3.31 28.67
CA GLU A 51 5.66 3.03 27.54
C GLU A 51 4.54 4.07 27.51
N CYS A 52 4.43 4.78 26.39
CA CYS A 52 3.35 5.72 26.15
C CYS A 52 2.53 5.26 24.93
N GLU A 53 1.24 5.02 25.13
CA GLU A 53 0.34 4.71 24.01
C GLU A 53 -0.01 6.02 23.29
N LEU A 54 0.39 6.09 22.00
CA LEU A 54 -0.03 7.18 21.11
C LEU A 54 -1.45 6.87 20.61
N LYS A 55 -2.46 7.41 21.29
CA LYS A 55 -3.85 7.37 20.79
C LYS A 55 -4.04 8.53 19.83
N ILE A 56 -4.25 8.21 18.57
CA ILE A 56 -4.68 9.16 17.55
C ILE A 56 -6.19 9.03 17.49
N GLU A 57 -6.91 9.97 18.10
CA GLU A 57 -8.39 10.00 18.10
C GLU A 57 -8.92 10.28 16.69
N ASP A 58 -8.20 11.11 15.92
CA ASP A 58 -8.49 11.38 14.52
C ASP A 58 -7.31 10.94 13.63
N ASP A 59 -7.60 10.12 12.65
CA ASP A 59 -6.63 9.82 11.61
C ASP A 59 -6.38 11.10 10.81
N TYR A 60 -5.23 11.75 11.02
CA TYR A 60 -4.82 12.96 10.28
C TYR A 60 -4.95 12.82 8.76
N ARG A 61 -4.93 11.58 8.29
CA ARG A 61 -5.10 11.26 6.88
C ARG A 61 -6.53 11.50 6.42
N LYS A 62 -7.52 11.55 7.36
CA LYS A 62 -8.93 11.84 7.09
C LYS A 62 -9.27 13.33 7.09
N SER A 63 -8.42 14.20 7.64
CA SER A 63 -8.78 15.60 7.93
C SER A 63 -8.57 16.60 6.79
N ASN A 64 -8.01 16.19 5.64
CA ASN A 64 -7.91 17.08 4.49
C ASN A 64 -9.18 17.05 3.66
N ASN A 65 -10.13 17.92 4.00
CA ASN A 65 -11.41 18.15 3.30
C ASN A 65 -11.32 18.61 1.82
N ASN A 66 -10.13 18.57 1.24
CA ASN A 66 -9.89 18.80 -0.20
C ASN A 66 -9.49 17.52 -0.95
N GLN A 67 -9.72 16.35 -0.37
CA GLN A 67 -9.51 15.08 -1.07
C GLN A 67 -10.56 14.94 -2.17
N LYS A 68 -10.19 15.27 -3.38
CA LYS A 68 -10.92 14.82 -4.57
C LYS A 68 -11.10 13.32 -4.42
N GLN A 69 -12.35 12.85 -4.39
CA GLN A 69 -12.70 11.44 -4.28
C GLN A 69 -11.82 10.63 -5.25
N ARG A 70 -10.95 9.78 -4.72
CA ARG A 70 -10.03 8.96 -5.51
C ARG A 70 -10.45 7.50 -5.59
N PHE A 71 -11.44 7.15 -4.79
CA PHE A 71 -12.06 5.84 -4.77
C PHE A 71 -13.50 5.94 -5.24
N PHE A 72 -13.82 5.24 -6.33
CA PHE A 72 -15.10 5.30 -7.01
C PHE A 72 -15.82 3.95 -6.92
N TYR A 73 -16.95 3.91 -6.26
CA TYR A 73 -17.79 2.72 -6.08
C TYR A 73 -19.27 3.11 -5.89
N PRO A 74 -20.22 2.19 -6.07
CA PRO A 74 -20.10 0.91 -6.78
C PRO A 74 -19.91 1.10 -8.28
N LEU A 75 -19.49 0.06 -9.00
CA LEU A 75 -19.39 0.13 -10.47
C LEU A 75 -20.79 0.24 -11.09
N ASN A 76 -21.19 1.45 -11.46
CA ASN A 76 -22.45 1.77 -12.11
C ASN A 76 -22.24 2.89 -13.16
N LYS A 77 -23.32 3.30 -13.85
CA LYS A 77 -23.25 4.34 -14.89
C LYS A 77 -22.78 5.69 -14.33
N GLU A 78 -23.22 6.05 -13.13
CA GLU A 78 -22.86 7.30 -12.46
C GLU A 78 -21.38 7.32 -12.08
N THR A 79 -20.90 6.26 -11.47
CA THR A 79 -19.48 6.09 -11.10
C THR A 79 -18.59 6.11 -12.34
N ASN A 80 -18.99 5.43 -13.42
CA ASN A 80 -18.28 5.47 -14.68
C ASN A 80 -18.25 6.88 -15.30
N PHE A 81 -19.33 7.63 -15.19
CA PHE A 81 -19.36 9.02 -15.62
C PHE A 81 -18.40 9.87 -14.79
N ASN A 82 -18.41 9.71 -13.47
CA ASN A 82 -17.60 10.49 -12.55
C ASN A 82 -16.09 10.21 -12.72
N ILE A 83 -15.67 8.95 -12.85
CA ILE A 83 -14.25 8.63 -13.11
C ILE A 83 -13.80 9.11 -14.49
N ASN A 84 -14.66 9.02 -15.51
CA ASN A 84 -14.36 9.54 -16.84
C ASN A 84 -14.23 11.08 -16.83
N LYS A 85 -15.12 11.78 -16.14
CA LYS A 85 -15.04 13.23 -15.93
C LYS A 85 -13.76 13.60 -15.19
N PHE A 86 -13.44 12.90 -14.11
CA PHE A 86 -12.20 13.07 -13.36
C PHE A 86 -10.98 12.85 -14.26
N PHE A 87 -10.92 11.75 -15.00
CA PHE A 87 -9.80 11.43 -15.87
C PHE A 87 -9.61 12.49 -16.96
N ARG A 88 -10.68 12.95 -17.60
CA ARG A 88 -10.63 14.06 -18.57
C ARG A 88 -10.09 15.34 -17.94
N THR A 89 -10.46 15.64 -16.70
CA THR A 89 -9.98 16.84 -16.00
C THR A 89 -8.47 16.80 -15.77
N ILE A 90 -7.91 15.67 -15.35
CA ILE A 90 -6.47 15.53 -15.08
C ILE A 90 -5.62 15.35 -16.34
N THR A 91 -6.26 15.05 -17.49
CA THR A 91 -5.60 14.88 -18.80
C THR A 91 -5.89 16.00 -19.80
N LYS A 92 -6.68 17.03 -19.41
CA LYS A 92 -7.19 18.07 -20.31
C LYS A 92 -6.13 18.70 -21.21
N ASP A 93 -4.97 19.02 -20.64
CA ASP A 93 -3.88 19.73 -21.34
C ASP A 93 -2.70 18.80 -21.67
N LYS A 94 -2.93 17.49 -21.67
CA LYS A 94 -1.91 16.46 -21.88
C LYS A 94 -2.10 15.74 -23.20
N LYS A 95 -0.99 15.52 -23.90
CA LYS A 95 -1.00 14.79 -25.16
C LYS A 95 -1.14 13.29 -24.94
N HIS A 96 -2.12 12.68 -25.58
CA HIS A 96 -2.27 11.23 -25.62
C HIS A 96 -1.17 10.61 -26.49
N SER A 97 -0.62 9.50 -26.05
CA SER A 97 0.30 8.66 -26.82
C SER A 97 0.19 7.21 -26.42
N LEU A 98 0.49 6.32 -27.33
CA LEU A 98 0.76 4.92 -27.02
C LEU A 98 2.19 4.84 -26.51
N LYS A 99 2.41 4.32 -25.29
CA LYS A 99 3.75 4.13 -24.77
C LYS A 99 4.08 2.64 -24.67
N THR A 100 5.16 2.23 -25.30
CA THR A 100 5.71 0.87 -25.14
C THR A 100 6.90 0.95 -24.19
N ILE A 101 6.92 0.06 -23.20
CA ILE A 101 7.99 -0.09 -22.23
C ILE A 101 8.55 -1.49 -22.38
N ASN A 102 9.87 -1.60 -22.53
CA ASN A 102 10.51 -2.90 -22.51
C ASN A 102 10.72 -3.36 -21.06
N VAL A 103 10.07 -4.44 -20.69
CA VAL A 103 10.14 -5.03 -19.36
C VAL A 103 10.77 -6.42 -19.48
N LYS A 104 12.04 -6.55 -19.11
CA LYS A 104 12.79 -7.81 -19.18
C LYS A 104 12.71 -8.51 -20.56
N GLY A 105 12.86 -7.74 -21.63
CA GLY A 105 12.80 -8.26 -23.00
C GLY A 105 11.37 -8.47 -23.54
N ARG A 106 10.34 -8.11 -22.79
CA ARG A 106 8.93 -8.13 -23.22
C ARG A 106 8.42 -6.71 -23.39
N ASP A 107 7.67 -6.46 -24.43
CA ASP A 107 7.05 -5.15 -24.65
C ASP A 107 5.72 -5.06 -23.89
N PHE A 108 5.66 -4.15 -22.95
CA PHE A 108 4.42 -3.78 -22.25
C PHE A 108 3.88 -2.48 -22.84
N LYS A 109 2.65 -2.52 -23.36
CA LYS A 109 1.99 -1.38 -24.00
C LYS A 109 1.08 -0.69 -23.02
N ILE A 110 1.22 0.63 -22.89
CA ILE A 110 0.30 1.50 -22.17
C ILE A 110 -0.53 2.27 -23.18
N GLU A 111 -1.76 1.87 -23.36
CA GLU A 111 -2.65 2.46 -24.36
C GLU A 111 -3.12 3.87 -23.94
N ASN A 112 -3.50 4.03 -22.68
CA ASN A 112 -3.99 5.30 -22.14
C ASN A 112 -2.88 6.05 -21.39
N PHE A 113 -1.91 6.57 -22.13
CA PHE A 113 -0.79 7.34 -21.60
C PHE A 113 -0.92 8.83 -22.00
N TYR A 114 -0.97 9.71 -21.00
CA TYR A 114 -1.09 11.17 -21.15
C TYR A 114 0.01 11.87 -20.34
N GLU A 115 1.24 11.93 -20.88
CA GLU A 115 2.40 12.61 -20.25
C GLU A 115 2.64 12.19 -18.78
N GLY A 116 2.49 10.89 -18.53
CA GLY A 116 2.67 10.29 -17.21
C GLY A 116 1.36 10.06 -16.43
N VAL A 117 0.24 10.58 -16.86
CA VAL A 117 -1.07 10.16 -16.37
C VAL A 117 -1.51 8.93 -17.16
N VAL A 118 -1.76 7.84 -16.44
CA VAL A 118 -2.07 6.54 -17.06
C VAL A 118 -3.37 5.98 -16.52
N ARG A 119 -4.03 5.18 -17.33
CA ARG A 119 -5.25 4.47 -16.95
C ARG A 119 -5.18 3.04 -17.43
N PHE A 120 -5.34 2.11 -16.50
CA PHE A 120 -5.31 0.68 -16.72
C PHE A 120 -6.63 0.05 -16.28
N ASN A 121 -7.01 -1.03 -16.93
CA ASN A 121 -7.92 -1.99 -16.33
C ASN A 121 -7.14 -2.89 -15.36
N PHE A 122 -7.77 -3.33 -14.28
CA PHE A 122 -7.16 -4.23 -13.31
C PHE A 122 -6.49 -5.46 -13.96
N ASN A 123 -7.16 -6.05 -14.95
CA ASN A 123 -6.66 -7.25 -15.64
C ASN A 123 -5.38 -6.99 -16.44
N GLU A 124 -5.17 -5.80 -16.97
CA GLU A 124 -3.95 -5.44 -17.70
C GLU A 124 -2.70 -5.49 -16.79
N LEU A 125 -2.87 -5.24 -15.50
CA LEU A 125 -1.78 -5.25 -14.53
C LEU A 125 -1.71 -6.54 -13.72
N CYS A 126 -2.84 -7.12 -13.32
CA CYS A 126 -2.88 -8.18 -12.34
C CYS A 126 -3.23 -9.56 -12.90
N ASP A 127 -3.78 -9.64 -14.12
CA ASP A 127 -4.05 -10.93 -14.78
C ASP A 127 -2.92 -11.40 -15.69
N GLN A 128 -1.84 -10.63 -15.76
CA GLN A 128 -0.61 -10.99 -16.46
C GLN A 128 0.46 -11.44 -15.48
N ASN A 129 1.48 -12.16 -15.98
CA ASN A 129 2.58 -12.62 -15.15
C ASN A 129 3.63 -11.52 -14.95
N LEU A 130 3.22 -10.49 -14.16
CA LEU A 130 4.04 -9.36 -13.76
C LEU A 130 4.46 -9.51 -12.30
N GLY A 131 5.66 -9.06 -11.97
CA GLY A 131 6.20 -9.03 -10.61
C GLY A 131 6.66 -7.62 -10.20
N ALA A 132 7.28 -7.51 -9.03
CA ALA A 132 7.69 -6.23 -8.45
C ALA A 132 8.62 -5.42 -9.37
N GLU A 133 9.58 -6.06 -10.02
CA GLU A 133 10.51 -5.38 -10.95
C GLU A 133 9.81 -4.88 -12.21
N ASP A 134 8.83 -5.65 -12.72
CA ASP A 134 8.01 -5.24 -13.86
C ASP A 134 7.19 -3.99 -13.51
N TYR A 135 6.58 -3.97 -12.33
CA TYR A 135 5.85 -2.81 -11.83
C TYR A 135 6.74 -1.59 -11.63
N LEU A 136 7.96 -1.78 -11.13
CA LEU A 136 8.92 -0.68 -11.00
C LEU A 136 9.22 -0.03 -12.35
N GLU A 137 9.43 -0.82 -13.41
CA GLU A 137 9.67 -0.30 -14.76
C GLU A 137 8.44 0.44 -15.33
N ILE A 138 7.24 -0.13 -15.17
CA ILE A 138 5.99 0.50 -15.60
C ILE A 138 5.80 1.84 -14.89
N ILE A 139 5.98 1.87 -13.58
CA ILE A 139 5.69 3.02 -12.71
C ILE A 139 6.70 4.17 -12.89
N LYS A 140 7.95 3.90 -13.26
CA LYS A 140 8.94 4.95 -13.56
C LYS A 140 8.43 6.02 -14.53
N ASN A 141 7.49 5.67 -15.39
CA ASN A 141 6.93 6.56 -16.38
C ASN A 141 5.61 7.22 -15.94
N CYS A 142 5.13 6.90 -14.74
CA CYS A 142 3.83 7.31 -14.25
C CYS A 142 3.95 8.44 -13.22
N LYS A 143 3.11 9.47 -13.36
CA LYS A 143 2.93 10.57 -12.40
C LYS A 143 1.57 10.48 -11.69
N PHE A 144 0.64 9.77 -12.29
CA PHE A 144 -0.69 9.51 -11.76
C PHE A 144 -1.25 8.23 -12.39
N ILE A 145 -1.84 7.37 -11.58
CA ILE A 145 -2.36 6.08 -12.06
C ILE A 145 -3.86 5.98 -11.76
N VAL A 146 -4.63 5.59 -12.75
CA VAL A 146 -6.03 5.17 -12.58
C VAL A 146 -6.10 3.67 -12.84
N ILE A 147 -6.69 2.91 -11.91
CA ILE A 147 -6.94 1.47 -12.06
C ILE A 147 -8.43 1.21 -12.00
N ASP A 148 -8.96 0.73 -13.10
CA ASP A 148 -10.38 0.44 -13.22
C ASP A 148 -10.73 -1.01 -12.88
N GLN A 149 -11.94 -1.19 -12.35
CA GLN A 149 -12.61 -2.48 -12.20
C GLN A 149 -11.87 -3.46 -11.28
N ILE A 150 -11.43 -2.99 -10.12
CA ILE A 150 -10.86 -3.89 -9.10
C ILE A 150 -11.93 -4.88 -8.64
N PRO A 151 -11.69 -6.20 -8.77
CA PRO A 151 -12.65 -7.24 -8.39
C PRO A 151 -12.66 -7.46 -6.88
N GLN A 152 -13.68 -8.18 -6.40
CA GLN A 152 -13.61 -8.81 -5.09
C GLN A 152 -12.63 -9.97 -5.11
N PHE A 153 -11.84 -10.08 -4.03
CA PHE A 153 -10.85 -11.14 -3.90
C PHE A 153 -11.39 -12.33 -3.08
N ASN A 154 -10.93 -13.49 -3.46
CA ASN A 154 -11.21 -14.75 -2.79
C ASN A 154 -10.09 -15.76 -3.09
N ASP A 155 -10.23 -17.00 -2.66
CA ASP A 155 -9.18 -18.00 -2.85
C ASP A 155 -8.97 -18.39 -4.33
N THR A 156 -9.95 -18.15 -5.22
CA THR A 156 -9.82 -18.49 -6.66
C THR A 156 -9.00 -17.48 -7.45
N ASN A 157 -8.96 -16.21 -7.02
CA ASN A 157 -8.16 -15.14 -7.65
C ASN A 157 -7.03 -14.61 -6.75
N SER A 158 -6.53 -15.46 -5.85
CA SER A 158 -5.46 -15.12 -4.91
C SER A 158 -4.16 -14.68 -5.59
N ASN A 159 -3.85 -15.23 -6.77
CA ASN A 159 -2.67 -14.83 -7.54
C ASN A 159 -2.79 -13.38 -8.06
N GLN A 160 -3.96 -12.99 -8.57
CA GLN A 160 -4.24 -11.62 -8.99
C GLN A 160 -4.21 -10.67 -7.78
N GLN A 161 -4.75 -11.12 -6.64
CA GLN A 161 -4.68 -10.36 -5.39
C GLN A 161 -3.24 -10.14 -4.93
N GLN A 162 -2.38 -11.16 -4.97
CA GLN A 162 -0.97 -11.04 -4.61
C GLN A 162 -0.25 -10.02 -5.51
N ARG A 163 -0.51 -10.05 -6.82
CA ARG A 163 0.06 -9.08 -7.76
C ARG A 163 -0.44 -7.67 -7.49
N PHE A 164 -1.72 -7.52 -7.14
CA PHE A 164 -2.29 -6.23 -6.78
C PHE A 164 -1.67 -5.65 -5.50
N ILE A 165 -1.45 -6.47 -4.47
CA ILE A 165 -0.71 -6.07 -3.26
C ILE A 165 0.69 -5.57 -3.65
N THR A 166 1.42 -6.34 -4.44
CA THR A 166 2.77 -5.98 -4.90
C THR A 166 2.78 -4.67 -5.70
N LEU A 167 1.81 -4.48 -6.58
CA LEU A 167 1.65 -3.25 -7.35
C LEU A 167 1.41 -2.03 -6.45
N LEU A 168 0.50 -2.15 -5.49
CA LEU A 168 0.19 -1.08 -4.54
C LEU A 168 1.39 -0.73 -3.66
N ASP A 169 2.13 -1.73 -3.18
CA ASP A 169 3.34 -1.51 -2.40
C ASP A 169 4.36 -0.69 -3.22
N VAL A 170 4.56 -1.02 -4.51
CA VAL A 170 5.48 -0.27 -5.40
C VAL A 170 4.96 1.15 -5.68
N ILE A 171 3.66 1.33 -5.91
CA ILE A 171 3.04 2.66 -6.11
C ILE A 171 3.22 3.52 -4.86
N TYR A 172 3.00 2.93 -3.69
CA TYR A 172 3.16 3.61 -2.41
C TYR A 172 4.60 4.03 -2.15
N ASP A 173 5.56 3.12 -2.33
CA ASP A 173 7.00 3.40 -2.15
C ASP A 173 7.50 4.54 -3.06
N LYS A 174 6.90 4.69 -4.24
CA LYS A 174 7.22 5.76 -5.20
C LYS A 174 6.39 7.03 -4.99
N ASN A 175 5.49 7.06 -4.00
CA ASN A 175 4.58 8.18 -3.72
C ASN A 175 3.77 8.63 -4.95
N ILE A 176 3.33 7.68 -5.78
CA ILE A 176 2.54 8.00 -6.97
C ILE A 176 1.06 8.04 -6.59
N PRO A 177 0.37 9.15 -6.85
CA PRO A 177 -1.05 9.25 -6.58
C PRO A 177 -1.86 8.31 -7.47
N ILE A 178 -2.86 7.67 -6.85
CA ILE A 178 -3.71 6.67 -7.49
C ILE A 178 -5.20 7.03 -7.34
N SER A 179 -5.99 6.69 -8.36
CA SER A 179 -7.45 6.61 -8.27
C SER A 179 -7.91 5.24 -8.73
N VAL A 180 -8.94 4.71 -8.09
CA VAL A 180 -9.40 3.35 -8.39
C VAL A 180 -10.93 3.29 -8.52
N THR A 181 -11.41 2.34 -9.33
CA THR A 181 -12.83 1.98 -9.36
C THR A 181 -13.04 0.55 -8.91
N ALA A 182 -14.08 0.29 -8.11
CA ALA A 182 -14.39 -1.04 -7.58
C ALA A 182 -15.89 -1.25 -7.36
N ASN A 183 -16.29 -2.50 -7.20
CA ASN A 183 -17.69 -2.84 -6.97
C ASN A 183 -18.19 -2.47 -5.56
N GLN A 184 -17.32 -2.44 -4.57
CA GLN A 184 -17.67 -2.22 -3.17
C GLN A 184 -16.74 -1.22 -2.52
N ASN A 185 -17.14 -0.73 -1.34
CA ASN A 185 -16.30 0.13 -0.51
C ASN A 185 -15.04 -0.61 -0.05
N LEU A 186 -13.98 0.14 0.25
CA LEU A 186 -12.71 -0.40 0.76
C LEU A 186 -12.89 -1.24 2.02
N ASP A 187 -13.74 -0.80 2.94
CA ASP A 187 -14.01 -1.50 4.20
C ASP A 187 -14.74 -2.85 4.00
N GLU A 188 -15.36 -3.03 2.84
CA GLU A 188 -16.09 -4.25 2.48
C GLU A 188 -15.30 -5.19 1.57
N PHE A 189 -14.06 -4.82 1.23
CA PHE A 189 -13.22 -5.66 0.39
C PHE A 189 -12.91 -6.98 1.08
N ARG A 190 -13.27 -8.06 0.39
CA ARG A 190 -12.90 -9.42 0.79
C ARG A 190 -11.48 -9.74 0.33
N SER A 191 -10.92 -10.76 0.90
CA SER A 191 -9.58 -11.27 0.62
C SER A 191 -9.59 -12.78 0.59
N SER A 192 -8.65 -13.37 -0.12
CA SER A 192 -8.29 -14.77 0.10
C SER A 192 -7.80 -14.95 1.55
N LYS A 193 -8.01 -16.13 2.12
CA LYS A 193 -7.64 -16.42 3.52
C LYS A 193 -6.15 -16.18 3.81
N LEU A 194 -5.29 -16.55 2.88
CA LEU A 194 -3.84 -16.44 3.04
C LEU A 194 -3.34 -14.99 2.96
N LEU A 195 -4.05 -14.11 2.24
CA LEU A 195 -3.62 -12.74 1.97
C LEU A 195 -4.38 -11.69 2.79
N GLU A 196 -5.21 -12.08 3.73
CA GLU A 196 -6.05 -11.15 4.51
C GLU A 196 -5.22 -10.10 5.26
N LYS A 197 -4.19 -10.54 5.99
CA LYS A 197 -3.31 -9.62 6.75
C LYS A 197 -2.49 -8.69 5.85
N PRO A 198 -1.75 -9.19 4.82
CA PRO A 198 -1.05 -8.32 3.88
C PRO A 198 -1.99 -7.34 3.19
N PHE A 199 -3.14 -7.81 2.73
CA PHE A 199 -4.09 -6.99 1.99
C PHE A 199 -4.66 -5.83 2.82
N LYS A 200 -5.08 -6.09 4.06
CA LYS A 200 -5.55 -5.03 4.98
C LYS A 200 -4.48 -3.96 5.21
N ARG A 201 -3.21 -4.38 5.34
CA ARG A 201 -2.09 -3.44 5.49
C ARG A 201 -1.89 -2.57 4.25
N THR A 202 -1.95 -3.16 3.08
CA THR A 202 -1.69 -2.48 1.80
C THR A 202 -2.86 -1.59 1.36
N ILE A 203 -4.12 -1.98 1.64
CA ILE A 203 -5.30 -1.17 1.31
C ILE A 203 -5.44 0.06 2.24
N SER A 204 -5.04 -0.03 3.48
CA SER A 204 -5.12 1.09 4.42
C SER A 204 -4.50 2.39 3.87
N PRO A 205 -3.31 2.40 3.25
CA PRO A 205 -2.78 3.59 2.58
C PRO A 205 -3.59 4.03 1.34
N VAL A 206 -4.21 3.11 0.59
CA VAL A 206 -5.02 3.46 -0.60
C VAL A 206 -6.24 4.29 -0.20
N SER A 207 -6.83 4.03 0.97
CA SER A 207 -7.91 4.85 1.50
C SER A 207 -7.44 6.27 1.85
N TYR A 208 -6.12 6.50 1.92
CA TYR A 208 -5.49 7.76 2.37
C TYR A 208 -4.50 8.35 1.37
N THR A 209 -4.32 7.78 0.17
CA THR A 209 -3.41 8.36 -0.84
C THR A 209 -3.89 9.73 -1.27
N HIS A 210 -3.10 10.67 -0.94
CA HIS A 210 -3.27 12.13 -1.07
C HIS A 210 -3.13 12.65 -2.49
#